data_dd012d0ec682b0963157d91ef2d2095e
#
_entry.id   dd012d0ec682b0963157d91ef2d2095e
#
_cell.length_a   1.000
_cell.length_b   1.000
_cell.length_c   1.000
_cell.angle_alpha   90.00
_cell.angle_beta   90.00
_cell.angle_gamma   90.00
#
_symmetry.space_group_name_H-M   'P 1'
#
loop_
_entity.id
_entity.type
_entity.pdbx_description
1 polymer ?
#
loop_
_entity_poly.entity_id
_entity_poly.type
_entity_poly.pdbx_seq_one_letter_code
_entity_poly.pdbx_strand_id
1 'polypeptide(L)'
;WQLSGINNQITANNIEYTAVEKATNGTVTGTTGIDAFTVSDDAGTENQVSANAILFSNISSVTAGDNADTVSGSNIWNLLSTGFETSGISFFDIVTANSTSAATLTGTTSADSFLLAGDNQVIVKTTTFNNVTEVAAGNGDDEIIGAADQAWQLSGINNQIIANNIAFTAVEKAVNGTVTGTNGIDAFTVSDDAGTENQVTA
;
A
#
# COMPACT_ATOMS: atom_id res chain seq x y z
N TRP A 1 5.56 -6.03 22.33
CA TRP A 1 5.57 -4.71 22.96
C TRP A 1 4.22 -4.04 22.72
N GLN A 2 3.61 -3.51 23.76
CA GLN A 2 2.37 -2.73 23.68
C GLN A 2 2.68 -1.25 23.89
N LEU A 3 2.33 -0.39 22.93
CA LEU A 3 2.41 1.06 23.12
C LEU A 3 1.41 1.51 24.20
N SER A 4 1.79 2.49 24.99
CA SER A 4 0.93 3.08 26.04
C SER A 4 0.24 4.38 25.59
N GLY A 5 0.62 4.93 24.43
CA GLY A 5 0.22 6.27 23.99
C GLY A 5 1.05 7.41 24.63
N ILE A 6 2.00 7.07 25.45
CA ILE A 6 2.93 8.05 26.10
C ILE A 6 4.32 7.83 25.52
N ASN A 7 5.02 8.92 25.20
CA ASN A 7 6.39 8.83 24.70
C ASN A 7 7.31 8.11 25.69
N ASN A 8 8.19 7.26 25.17
CA ASN A 8 9.16 6.50 25.94
C ASN A 8 8.52 5.54 26.99
N GLN A 9 7.26 5.14 26.77
CA GLN A 9 6.56 4.20 27.67
C GLN A 9 5.93 3.05 26.88
N ILE A 10 6.17 1.83 27.33
CA ILE A 10 5.61 0.60 26.79
C ILE A 10 5.22 -0.38 27.88
N THR A 11 4.36 -1.31 27.54
CA THR A 11 4.02 -2.45 28.39
C THR A 11 4.44 -3.75 27.73
N ALA A 12 5.00 -4.65 28.48
CA ALA A 12 5.26 -6.03 28.06
C ALA A 12 5.03 -6.99 29.23
N ASN A 13 4.37 -8.12 28.98
CA ASN A 13 4.04 -9.10 30.00
C ASN A 13 3.34 -8.49 31.24
N ASN A 14 2.44 -7.53 31.04
CA ASN A 14 1.76 -6.76 32.08
C ASN A 14 2.69 -5.92 33.01
N ILE A 15 3.91 -5.66 32.54
CA ILE A 15 4.86 -4.77 33.23
C ILE A 15 4.98 -3.49 32.40
N GLU A 16 4.80 -2.35 33.07
CA GLU A 16 5.02 -1.03 32.48
C GLU A 16 6.49 -0.66 32.59
N TYR A 17 7.05 -0.17 31.47
CA TYR A 17 8.40 0.34 31.36
C TYR A 17 8.35 1.82 30.97
N THR A 18 9.04 2.66 31.71
CA THR A 18 9.14 4.10 31.47
C THR A 18 10.56 4.49 31.11
N ALA A 19 10.72 5.64 30.44
CA ALA A 19 12.01 6.12 29.94
C ALA A 19 12.72 5.13 28.99
N VAL A 20 11.93 4.42 28.18
CA VAL A 20 12.43 3.48 27.18
C VAL A 20 12.77 4.24 25.91
N GLU A 21 14.01 4.14 25.45
CA GLU A 21 14.45 4.71 24.19
C GLU A 21 14.55 3.65 23.09
N LYS A 22 14.76 2.38 23.48
CA LYS A 22 14.94 1.26 22.55
C LYS A 22 14.35 -0.03 23.09
N ALA A 23 13.67 -0.76 22.22
CA ALA A 23 13.20 -2.13 22.47
C ALA A 23 13.64 -3.05 21.32
N THR A 24 13.87 -4.32 21.59
CA THR A 24 14.35 -5.25 20.56
C THR A 24 13.58 -6.57 20.59
N ASN A 25 13.47 -7.18 19.43
CA ASN A 25 12.84 -8.47 19.15
C ASN A 25 11.33 -8.48 19.40
N GLY A 26 10.62 -9.16 18.54
CA GLY A 26 9.21 -9.50 18.71
C GLY A 26 8.27 -8.69 17.85
N THR A 27 7.12 -8.35 18.38
CA THR A 27 6.05 -7.62 17.71
C THR A 27 5.69 -6.34 18.46
N VAL A 28 5.13 -5.36 17.75
CA VAL A 28 4.63 -4.12 18.34
C VAL A 28 3.11 -4.09 18.16
N THR A 29 2.40 -3.76 19.24
CA THR A 29 0.96 -3.50 19.20
C THR A 29 0.74 -2.02 19.52
N GLY A 30 -0.04 -1.36 18.69
CA GLY A 30 -0.44 0.05 18.88
C GLY A 30 -1.46 0.22 20.02
N THR A 31 -1.91 1.43 20.19
CA THR A 31 -2.94 1.79 21.19
C THR A 31 -4.36 1.68 20.59
N THR A 32 -5.36 2.08 21.36
CA THR A 32 -6.70 2.37 20.83
C THR A 32 -6.83 3.80 20.31
N GLY A 33 -5.77 4.60 20.35
CA GLY A 33 -5.69 5.94 19.78
C GLY A 33 -5.02 5.91 18.41
N ILE A 34 -4.74 7.09 17.85
CA ILE A 34 -4.00 7.21 16.59
C ILE A 34 -2.52 7.03 16.86
N ASP A 35 -1.91 6.05 16.22
CA ASP A 35 -0.49 5.78 16.29
C ASP A 35 0.23 6.13 14.98
N ALA A 36 1.44 6.63 15.11
CA ALA A 36 2.31 6.93 13.96
C ALA A 36 3.57 6.08 14.05
N PHE A 37 3.77 5.27 13.03
CA PHE A 37 4.93 4.40 12.87
C PHE A 37 5.84 4.97 11.78
N THR A 38 7.15 4.93 12.01
CA THR A 38 8.14 5.33 10.99
C THR A 38 9.12 4.18 10.79
N VAL A 39 9.22 3.70 9.56
CA VAL A 39 10.24 2.72 9.16
C VAL A 39 11.44 3.44 8.55
N SER A 40 12.60 2.79 8.54
CA SER A 40 13.79 3.28 7.84
C SER A 40 14.07 2.40 6.63
N ASP A 41 14.37 3.03 5.49
CA ASP A 41 14.82 2.34 4.27
C ASP A 41 16.35 2.31 4.15
N ASP A 42 17.07 2.81 5.16
CA ASP A 42 18.54 2.79 5.15
C ASP A 42 19.07 1.38 5.26
N ALA A 43 20.09 1.07 4.47
CA ALA A 43 20.73 -0.25 4.49
C ALA A 43 21.23 -0.61 5.90
N GLY A 44 20.84 -1.79 6.38
CA GLY A 44 21.15 -2.28 7.73
C GLY A 44 20.18 -1.83 8.81
N THR A 45 19.06 -1.18 8.44
CA THR A 45 17.99 -0.79 9.35
C THR A 45 16.69 -1.58 9.10
N GLU A 46 16.78 -2.66 8.35
CA GLU A 46 15.66 -3.57 8.11
C GLU A 46 15.10 -4.09 9.45
N ASN A 47 13.81 -4.34 9.50
CA ASN A 47 13.09 -4.72 10.71
C ASN A 47 13.16 -3.68 11.85
N GLN A 48 13.32 -2.40 11.51
CA GLN A 48 13.28 -1.30 12.46
C GLN A 48 12.07 -0.41 12.23
N VAL A 49 11.40 -0.06 13.33
CA VAL A 49 10.27 0.88 13.33
C VAL A 49 10.35 1.76 14.57
N SER A 50 10.03 3.03 14.40
CA SER A 50 9.94 3.99 15.51
C SER A 50 8.48 4.34 15.77
N ALA A 51 8.09 4.40 17.02
CA ALA A 51 6.80 4.92 17.48
C ALA A 51 6.94 5.47 18.91
N ASN A 52 6.21 6.54 19.23
CA ASN A 52 6.20 7.16 20.58
C ASN A 52 7.61 7.43 21.13
N ALA A 53 8.52 7.94 20.29
CA ALA A 53 9.92 8.20 20.59
C ALA A 53 10.75 6.96 21.02
N ILE A 54 10.28 5.76 20.69
CA ILE A 54 10.97 4.49 20.95
C ILE A 54 11.40 3.88 19.62
N LEU A 55 12.65 3.46 19.51
CA LEU A 55 13.15 2.66 18.40
C LEU A 55 12.96 1.17 18.71
N PHE A 56 12.15 0.51 17.91
CA PHE A 56 11.99 -0.94 17.94
C PHE A 56 12.87 -1.56 16.85
N SER A 57 13.68 -2.55 17.17
CA SER A 57 14.56 -3.24 16.22
C SER A 57 14.37 -4.75 16.27
N ASN A 58 14.63 -5.42 15.14
CA ASN A 58 14.37 -6.84 14.95
C ASN A 58 12.89 -7.20 15.21
N ILE A 59 12.00 -6.39 14.60
CA ILE A 59 10.54 -6.54 14.72
C ILE A 59 10.03 -7.31 13.51
N SER A 60 9.18 -8.27 13.73
CA SER A 60 8.54 -9.05 12.67
C SER A 60 7.19 -8.49 12.22
N SER A 61 6.45 -7.85 13.13
CA SER A 61 5.17 -7.26 12.79
C SER A 61 4.74 -6.11 13.70
N VAL A 62 3.88 -5.26 13.15
CA VAL A 62 3.16 -4.19 13.85
C VAL A 62 1.67 -4.40 13.61
N THR A 63 0.89 -4.38 14.68
CA THR A 63 -0.59 -4.31 14.63
C THR A 63 -1.00 -2.99 15.25
N ALA A 64 -1.56 -2.10 14.46
CA ALA A 64 -1.75 -0.72 14.89
C ALA A 64 -2.94 -0.52 15.83
N GLY A 65 -4.07 -1.13 15.57
CA GLY A 65 -5.29 -1.01 16.40
C GLY A 65 -6.50 -0.53 15.60
N ASP A 66 -7.43 0.14 16.24
CA ASP A 66 -8.77 0.40 15.67
C ASP A 66 -8.98 1.83 15.15
N ASN A 67 -7.94 2.64 14.94
CA ASN A 67 -8.08 4.04 14.55
C ASN A 67 -7.30 4.37 13.25
N ALA A 68 -7.24 5.65 12.91
CA ALA A 68 -6.60 6.15 11.70
C ALA A 68 -5.04 6.14 11.83
N ASP A 69 -4.48 4.96 12.04
CA ASP A 69 -3.06 4.78 12.23
C ASP A 69 -2.28 4.95 10.93
N THR A 70 -1.06 5.41 11.07
CA THR A 70 -0.20 5.73 9.93
C THR A 70 1.13 5.02 10.01
N VAL A 71 1.68 4.67 8.85
CA VAL A 71 3.09 4.30 8.69
C VAL A 71 3.74 5.18 7.64
N SER A 72 5.01 5.52 7.84
CA SER A 72 5.79 6.34 6.90
C SER A 72 7.23 5.87 6.81
N GLY A 73 7.96 6.37 5.80
CA GLY A 73 9.40 6.18 5.69
C GLY A 73 9.84 5.19 4.62
N SER A 74 8.93 4.39 4.04
CA SER A 74 9.27 3.47 2.97
C SER A 74 8.80 3.94 1.60
N ASN A 75 9.46 3.42 0.57
CA ASN A 75 9.09 3.60 -0.84
C ASN A 75 8.73 2.27 -1.53
N ILE A 76 8.72 1.17 -0.79
CA ILE A 76 8.37 -0.16 -1.27
C ILE A 76 7.32 -0.76 -0.34
N TRP A 77 6.16 -1.06 -0.89
CA TRP A 77 5.02 -1.64 -0.19
C TRP A 77 4.61 -2.94 -0.86
N ASN A 78 4.68 -4.06 -0.16
CA ASN A 78 4.28 -5.36 -0.67
C ASN A 78 2.97 -5.79 -0.01
N LEU A 79 1.91 -5.96 -0.79
CA LEU A 79 0.62 -6.40 -0.24
C LEU A 79 0.72 -7.83 0.29
N LEU A 80 0.03 -8.08 1.38
CA LEU A 80 -0.22 -9.39 1.94
C LEU A 80 -1.71 -9.73 1.81
N SER A 81 -2.08 -10.98 2.09
CA SER A 81 -3.50 -11.37 2.15
C SER A 81 -4.29 -10.51 3.14
N THR A 82 -3.64 -10.10 4.24
CA THR A 82 -4.13 -9.10 5.19
C THR A 82 -2.99 -8.14 5.51
N GLY A 83 -3.22 -6.83 5.37
CA GLY A 83 -2.17 -5.82 5.57
C GLY A 83 -1.14 -5.76 4.43
N PHE A 84 0.06 -5.34 4.75
CA PHE A 84 1.19 -5.22 3.82
C PHE A 84 2.52 -5.37 4.56
N GLU A 85 3.61 -5.53 3.80
CA GLU A 85 4.97 -5.60 4.31
C GLU A 85 5.81 -4.46 3.75
N THR A 86 6.68 -3.91 4.57
CA THR A 86 7.76 -3.02 4.16
C THR A 86 8.96 -3.17 5.10
N SER A 87 10.18 -3.01 4.58
CA SER A 87 11.43 -3.11 5.36
C SER A 87 11.51 -4.38 6.23
N GLY A 88 10.95 -5.50 5.75
CA GLY A 88 10.92 -6.78 6.46
C GLY A 88 9.92 -6.86 7.61
N ILE A 89 9.03 -5.89 7.77
CA ILE A 89 8.01 -5.84 8.82
C ILE A 89 6.62 -5.94 8.21
N SER A 90 5.79 -6.87 8.70
CA SER A 90 4.37 -6.94 8.34
C SER A 90 3.56 -5.94 9.16
N PHE A 91 2.73 -5.14 8.48
CA PHE A 91 1.86 -4.13 9.09
C PHE A 91 0.39 -4.52 8.92
N PHE A 92 -0.37 -4.42 10.01
CA PHE A 92 -1.80 -4.71 10.08
C PHE A 92 -2.55 -3.53 10.69
N ASP A 93 -3.81 -3.32 10.25
CA ASP A 93 -4.72 -2.30 10.75
C ASP A 93 -4.20 -0.85 10.56
N ILE A 94 -3.40 -0.64 9.52
CA ILE A 94 -2.93 0.68 9.10
C ILE A 94 -3.92 1.28 8.11
N VAL A 95 -4.35 2.50 8.37
CA VAL A 95 -5.26 3.26 7.48
C VAL A 95 -4.48 4.03 6.41
N THR A 96 -3.29 4.53 6.73
CA THR A 96 -2.52 5.34 5.78
C THR A 96 -1.04 4.95 5.76
N ALA A 97 -0.53 4.67 4.57
CA ALA A 97 0.89 4.44 4.29
C ALA A 97 1.45 5.60 3.46
N ASN A 98 2.42 6.33 4.02
CA ASN A 98 3.00 7.51 3.41
C ASN A 98 4.44 7.26 2.95
N SER A 99 4.68 7.35 1.66
CA SER A 99 6.03 7.30 1.11
C SER A 99 6.68 8.67 1.14
N THR A 100 7.99 8.71 1.38
CA THR A 100 8.79 9.94 1.41
C THR A 100 9.19 10.41 0.00
N SER A 101 9.13 9.52 -0.98
CA SER A 101 9.39 9.78 -2.40
C SER A 101 8.50 8.88 -3.28
N ALA A 102 8.78 8.82 -4.57
CA ALA A 102 8.11 7.91 -5.50
C ALA A 102 8.15 6.46 -5.00
N ALA A 103 6.99 5.85 -4.90
CA ALA A 103 6.86 4.52 -4.31
C ALA A 103 6.32 3.49 -5.31
N THR A 104 6.74 2.25 -5.09
CA THR A 104 6.20 1.05 -5.74
C THR A 104 5.31 0.29 -4.78
N LEU A 105 4.10 -0.05 -5.22
CA LEU A 105 3.17 -0.94 -4.55
C LEU A 105 3.13 -2.26 -5.32
N THR A 106 3.45 -3.36 -4.66
CA THR A 106 3.42 -4.70 -5.25
C THR A 106 2.19 -5.46 -4.75
N GLY A 107 1.40 -5.98 -5.66
CA GLY A 107 0.26 -6.84 -5.38
C GLY A 107 0.64 -8.24 -4.89
N THR A 108 -0.37 -9.03 -4.59
CA THR A 108 -0.21 -10.42 -4.14
C THR A 108 -0.10 -11.37 -5.35
N THR A 109 -0.17 -12.67 -5.11
CA THR A 109 -0.31 -13.68 -6.17
C THR A 109 -1.76 -14.09 -6.42
N SER A 110 -2.71 -13.39 -5.81
CA SER A 110 -4.16 -13.59 -5.97
C SER A 110 -4.77 -12.30 -6.49
N ALA A 111 -6.00 -12.35 -6.98
CA ALA A 111 -6.72 -11.17 -7.45
C ALA A 111 -6.71 -10.04 -6.41
N ASP A 112 -6.20 -8.88 -6.83
CA ASP A 112 -6.16 -7.66 -6.05
C ASP A 112 -7.05 -6.58 -6.68
N SER A 113 -7.56 -5.67 -5.87
CA SER A 113 -8.36 -4.54 -6.32
C SER A 113 -7.73 -3.24 -5.86
N PHE A 114 -7.36 -2.40 -6.83
CA PHE A 114 -6.70 -1.11 -6.61
C PHE A 114 -7.67 0.02 -6.92
N LEU A 115 -8.12 0.75 -5.90
CA LEU A 115 -9.01 1.90 -6.08
C LEU A 115 -8.17 3.18 -6.23
N LEU A 116 -8.31 3.89 -7.35
CA LEU A 116 -7.71 5.21 -7.54
C LEU A 116 -8.46 6.25 -6.71
N ALA A 117 -7.76 6.93 -5.81
CA ALA A 117 -8.34 7.95 -4.94
C ALA A 117 -7.92 9.38 -5.31
N GLY A 118 -6.82 9.52 -6.06
CA GLY A 118 -6.28 10.80 -6.50
C GLY A 118 -4.93 10.63 -7.19
N ASP A 119 -4.26 11.73 -7.49
CA ASP A 119 -2.92 11.69 -8.06
C ASP A 119 -1.94 11.00 -7.11
N ASN A 120 -1.23 10.00 -7.62
CA ASN A 120 -0.27 9.22 -6.86
C ASN A 120 -0.85 8.57 -5.58
N GLN A 121 -2.18 8.30 -5.57
CA GLN A 121 -2.86 7.73 -4.42
C GLN A 121 -3.70 6.52 -4.80
N VAL A 122 -3.47 5.41 -4.10
CA VAL A 122 -4.18 4.13 -4.29
C VAL A 122 -4.72 3.64 -2.96
N ILE A 123 -5.96 3.17 -2.97
CA ILE A 123 -6.54 2.47 -1.82
C ILE A 123 -6.60 0.98 -2.16
N VAL A 124 -6.06 0.15 -1.27
CA VAL A 124 -6.22 -1.30 -1.33
C VAL A 124 -6.82 -1.77 -0.02
N LYS A 125 -7.95 -2.47 -0.11
CA LYS A 125 -8.74 -2.83 1.08
C LYS A 125 -9.12 -1.57 1.86
N THR A 126 -8.55 -1.37 3.05
CA THR A 126 -8.81 -0.21 3.92
C THR A 126 -7.61 0.73 4.02
N THR A 127 -6.48 0.40 3.38
CA THR A 127 -5.26 1.20 3.47
C THR A 127 -5.12 2.14 2.28
N THR A 128 -4.90 3.41 2.53
CA THR A 128 -4.54 4.42 1.54
C THR A 128 -3.01 4.51 1.43
N PHE A 129 -2.47 4.26 0.25
CA PHE A 129 -1.05 4.42 -0.07
C PHE A 129 -0.85 5.73 -0.81
N ASN A 130 0.01 6.60 -0.29
CA ASN A 130 0.34 7.91 -0.85
C ASN A 130 1.72 7.94 -1.51
N ASN A 131 1.88 8.82 -2.51
CA ASN A 131 3.07 8.99 -3.33
C ASN A 131 3.43 7.74 -4.15
N VAL A 132 2.45 6.91 -4.48
CA VAL A 132 2.62 5.76 -5.37
C VAL A 132 2.79 6.26 -6.80
N THR A 133 3.83 5.80 -7.46
CA THR A 133 4.09 6.07 -8.88
C THR A 133 4.05 4.82 -9.74
N GLU A 134 4.12 3.66 -9.11
CA GLU A 134 4.08 2.37 -9.79
C GLU A 134 3.27 1.36 -8.95
N VAL A 135 2.40 0.61 -9.61
CA VAL A 135 1.74 -0.56 -9.08
C VAL A 135 2.10 -1.76 -9.96
N ALA A 136 2.76 -2.74 -9.37
CA ALA A 136 2.97 -4.05 -9.97
C ALA A 136 1.92 -4.99 -9.38
N ALA A 137 0.82 -5.23 -10.09
CA ALA A 137 -0.34 -5.91 -9.53
C ALA A 137 -0.07 -7.38 -9.15
N GLY A 138 0.84 -8.03 -9.87
CA GLY A 138 1.29 -9.37 -9.52
C GLY A 138 0.74 -10.44 -10.46
N ASN A 139 0.35 -11.57 -9.91
CA ASN A 139 -0.37 -12.61 -10.62
C ASN A 139 -1.79 -12.68 -10.08
N GLY A 140 -2.75 -12.89 -10.92
CA GLY A 140 -4.16 -12.97 -10.53
C GLY A 140 -5.02 -12.33 -11.58
N ASP A 141 -6.30 -12.20 -11.32
CA ASP A 141 -7.22 -11.39 -12.11
C ASP A 141 -7.36 -10.02 -11.41
N ASP A 142 -6.36 -9.16 -11.64
CA ASP A 142 -6.22 -7.90 -10.94
C ASP A 142 -7.02 -6.77 -11.58
N GLU A 143 -7.63 -5.94 -10.75
CA GLU A 143 -8.54 -4.88 -11.19
C GLU A 143 -8.10 -3.50 -10.68
N ILE A 144 -8.12 -2.50 -11.56
CA ILE A 144 -8.04 -1.09 -11.17
C ILE A 144 -9.43 -0.46 -11.28
N ILE A 145 -9.85 0.23 -10.24
CA ILE A 145 -11.13 0.93 -10.19
C ILE A 145 -10.89 2.43 -10.18
N GLY A 146 -11.33 3.10 -11.23
CA GLY A 146 -11.30 4.55 -11.33
C GLY A 146 -12.62 5.24 -10.96
N ALA A 147 -12.64 6.56 -10.98
CA ALA A 147 -13.86 7.35 -10.95
C ALA A 147 -14.67 7.14 -12.25
N ALA A 148 -15.91 7.58 -12.28
CA ALA A 148 -16.79 7.41 -13.46
C ALA A 148 -16.24 8.07 -14.74
N ASP A 149 -15.42 9.10 -14.60
CA ASP A 149 -14.78 9.86 -15.68
C ASP A 149 -13.25 9.67 -15.70
N GLN A 150 -12.74 8.59 -15.13
CA GLN A 150 -11.32 8.28 -15.08
C GLN A 150 -10.70 8.27 -16.47
N ALA A 151 -9.59 8.97 -16.63
CA ALA A 151 -8.79 8.92 -17.85
C ALA A 151 -7.74 7.79 -17.74
N TRP A 152 -7.80 6.83 -18.65
CA TRP A 152 -6.86 5.74 -18.81
C TRP A 152 -5.98 5.99 -20.01
N GLN A 153 -4.67 5.95 -19.86
CA GLN A 153 -3.70 6.11 -20.93
C GLN A 153 -2.97 4.80 -21.20
N LEU A 154 -3.06 4.26 -22.40
CA LEU A 154 -2.22 3.14 -22.81
C LEU A 154 -0.76 3.58 -22.90
N SER A 155 0.15 2.78 -22.38
CA SER A 155 1.59 3.08 -22.38
C SER A 155 2.32 2.58 -23.64
N GLY A 156 1.69 1.68 -24.42
CA GLY A 156 2.33 0.95 -25.52
C GLY A 156 3.12 -0.28 -25.05
N ILE A 157 3.08 -0.60 -23.78
CA ILE A 157 3.66 -1.82 -23.19
C ILE A 157 2.49 -2.74 -22.83
N ASN A 158 2.59 -4.02 -23.16
CA ASN A 158 1.54 -5.00 -22.85
C ASN A 158 1.28 -5.05 -21.34
N ASN A 159 0.02 -5.14 -20.96
CA ASN A 159 -0.45 -5.18 -19.57
C ASN A 159 0.01 -3.96 -18.74
N GLN A 160 0.18 -2.82 -19.38
CA GLN A 160 0.50 -1.57 -18.67
C GLN A 160 -0.45 -0.46 -19.06
N ILE A 161 -1.02 0.20 -18.05
CA ILE A 161 -1.88 1.36 -18.18
C ILE A 161 -1.40 2.47 -17.23
N ILE A 162 -1.61 3.72 -17.60
CA ILE A 162 -1.25 4.88 -16.77
C ILE A 162 -2.51 5.63 -16.38
N ALA A 163 -2.63 5.98 -15.13
CA ALA A 163 -3.69 6.85 -14.61
C ALA A 163 -3.22 7.57 -13.35
N ASN A 164 -3.66 8.81 -13.14
CA ASN A 164 -3.36 9.62 -11.96
C ASN A 164 -1.86 9.65 -11.59
N ASN A 165 -0.99 9.75 -12.61
CA ASN A 165 0.47 9.71 -12.50
C ASN A 165 1.03 8.38 -11.97
N ILE A 166 0.26 7.30 -12.03
CA ILE A 166 0.65 5.97 -11.60
C ILE A 166 0.72 5.05 -12.82
N ALA A 167 1.82 4.33 -12.98
CA ALA A 167 1.95 3.24 -13.94
C ALA A 167 1.50 1.93 -13.30
N PHE A 168 0.52 1.26 -13.88
CA PHE A 168 0.03 -0.04 -13.45
C PHE A 168 0.52 -1.10 -14.42
N THR A 169 1.12 -2.15 -13.90
CA THR A 169 1.62 -3.31 -14.66
C THR A 169 0.97 -4.60 -14.17
N ALA A 170 0.84 -5.57 -15.06
CA ALA A 170 0.22 -6.86 -14.77
C ALA A 170 -1.21 -6.72 -14.23
N VAL A 171 -2.03 -5.90 -14.89
CA VAL A 171 -3.44 -5.69 -14.56
C VAL A 171 -4.29 -6.18 -15.71
N GLU A 172 -5.29 -6.99 -15.42
CA GLU A 172 -6.18 -7.59 -16.42
C GLU A 172 -7.41 -6.73 -16.69
N LYS A 173 -7.78 -5.86 -15.74
CA LYS A 173 -9.02 -5.10 -15.86
C LYS A 173 -8.90 -3.68 -15.28
N ALA A 174 -9.36 -2.69 -16.06
CA ALA A 174 -9.61 -1.33 -15.59
C ALA A 174 -11.10 -1.01 -15.71
N VAL A 175 -11.68 -0.44 -14.67
CA VAL A 175 -13.12 -0.19 -14.55
C VAL A 175 -13.40 1.29 -14.46
N ASN A 176 -14.47 1.71 -15.13
CA ASN A 176 -14.94 3.09 -15.28
C ASN A 176 -13.98 3.94 -16.13
N GLY A 177 -14.51 4.99 -16.76
CA GLY A 177 -13.73 6.02 -17.42
C GLY A 177 -13.56 5.87 -18.94
N THR A 178 -12.56 6.55 -19.48
CA THR A 178 -12.29 6.66 -20.90
C THR A 178 -10.85 6.24 -21.20
N VAL A 179 -10.66 5.38 -22.20
CA VAL A 179 -9.34 4.91 -22.63
C VAL A 179 -8.80 5.81 -23.73
N THR A 180 -7.56 6.27 -23.59
CA THR A 180 -6.80 6.96 -24.61
C THR A 180 -5.68 6.06 -25.12
N GLY A 181 -5.61 5.87 -26.43
CA GLY A 181 -4.58 5.09 -27.10
C GLY A 181 -3.20 5.78 -27.09
N THR A 182 -2.24 5.09 -27.70
CA THR A 182 -0.88 5.60 -27.91
C THR A 182 -0.83 6.54 -29.12
N ASN A 183 0.37 7.05 -29.44
CA ASN A 183 0.61 7.75 -30.71
C ASN A 183 0.84 6.80 -31.90
N GLY A 184 0.82 5.49 -31.65
CA GLY A 184 1.00 4.44 -32.66
C GLY A 184 -0.33 3.88 -33.18
N ILE A 185 -0.28 2.66 -33.69
CA ILE A 185 -1.48 1.91 -34.09
C ILE A 185 -1.94 1.09 -32.91
N ASP A 186 -3.11 1.42 -32.38
CA ASP A 186 -3.76 0.66 -31.33
C ASP A 186 -4.89 -0.19 -31.92
N ALA A 187 -5.05 -1.40 -31.44
CA ALA A 187 -6.14 -2.28 -31.81
C ALA A 187 -7.10 -2.47 -30.62
N PHE A 188 -8.33 -2.05 -30.80
CA PHE A 188 -9.36 -2.21 -29.76
C PHE A 188 -10.37 -3.29 -30.17
N THR A 189 -10.68 -4.19 -29.26
CA THR A 189 -11.76 -5.17 -29.41
C THR A 189 -12.89 -4.81 -28.45
N VAL A 190 -14.10 -4.65 -28.97
CA VAL A 190 -15.29 -4.40 -28.15
C VAL A 190 -16.05 -5.71 -27.99
N SER A 191 -16.39 -6.07 -26.76
CA SER A 191 -17.25 -7.20 -26.47
C SER A 191 -18.71 -6.78 -26.54
N ASP A 192 -19.55 -7.59 -27.23
CA ASP A 192 -21.00 -7.43 -27.32
C ASP A 192 -21.76 -8.61 -26.69
N ASP A 193 -21.07 -9.47 -25.97
CA ASP A 193 -21.69 -10.58 -25.24
C ASP A 193 -22.51 -10.08 -24.04
N ALA A 194 -23.62 -10.73 -23.76
CA ALA A 194 -24.48 -10.37 -22.63
C ALA A 194 -23.71 -10.36 -21.30
N GLY A 195 -23.73 -9.23 -20.60
CA GLY A 195 -22.99 -9.01 -19.36
C GLY A 195 -21.57 -8.45 -19.55
N THR A 196 -21.13 -8.22 -20.79
CA THR A 196 -19.82 -7.62 -21.12
C THR A 196 -19.97 -6.31 -21.91
N GLU A 197 -21.15 -5.73 -21.91
CA GLU A 197 -21.41 -4.45 -22.55
C GLU A 197 -20.51 -3.35 -21.98
N ASN A 198 -20.03 -2.47 -22.86
CA ASN A 198 -19.06 -1.40 -22.54
C ASN A 198 -17.66 -1.89 -22.16
N GLN A 199 -17.28 -3.11 -22.52
CA GLN A 199 -15.91 -3.59 -22.36
C GLN A 199 -15.10 -3.40 -23.64
N VAL A 200 -13.87 -2.95 -23.46
CA VAL A 200 -12.89 -2.76 -24.55
C VAL A 200 -11.59 -3.43 -24.13
N THR A 201 -11.02 -4.23 -25.00
CA THR A 201 -9.66 -4.79 -24.86
C THR A 201 -8.73 -4.11 -25.86
N ALA A 202 -7.53 -3.76 -25.42
CA ALA A 202 -6.52 -3.09 -26.22
C ALA A 202 -5.16 -3.80 -26.12
#